data_2c9968de0bd407de7b6ab2f49b932ce2
#
_entry.id   2c9968de0bd407de7b6ab2f49b932ce2
#
_cell.length_a   1.000
_cell.length_b   1.000
_cell.length_c   1.000
_cell.angle_alpha   90.00
_cell.angle_beta   90.00
_cell.angle_gamma   90.00
#
_symmetry.space_group_name_H-M   'P 1'
#
loop_
_entity.id
_entity.type
_entity.pdbx_description
1 polymer ?
#
loop_
_entity_poly.entity_id
_entity_poly.type
_entity_poly.pdbx_seq_one_letter_code
_entity_poly.pdbx_strand_id
1 'polypeptide(L)'
;MAPVTYDKEITALLVIDPYNDFISEGGKIWDRLKGVAEANNCVPNMLQVLNAARETELRVFYALHRQYRPGDYETWKYIAPTQKSAWLHKAFEHGTWGGEIRKEFEPRPGEIVAQEHWCSSGFANTDLDLQLKKHGIHKLIVMGLIAHTCVEATVRYAAELGYEVTMVKDATASYSDKEMHAALKVNIPNYASAIVTTNEVVNSLSWDALQ
;
A
#
# COMPACT_ATOMS: atom_id res chain seq x y z
N MET A 1 -14.37 -5.43 21.42
CA MET A 1 -13.28 -4.43 21.43
C MET A 1 -13.92 -3.07 21.21
N ALA A 2 -13.41 -2.01 21.83
CA ALA A 2 -13.84 -0.67 21.50
C ALA A 2 -13.53 -0.40 20.01
N PRO A 3 -14.38 0.38 19.29
CA PRO A 3 -14.07 0.76 17.92
C PRO A 3 -12.74 1.52 17.87
N VAL A 4 -11.91 1.24 16.88
CA VAL A 4 -10.70 2.02 16.63
C VAL A 4 -11.14 3.40 16.14
N THR A 5 -10.71 4.46 16.80
CA THR A 5 -10.98 5.85 16.38
C THR A 5 -9.75 6.44 15.72
N TYR A 6 -9.94 7.26 14.68
CA TYR A 6 -8.87 7.87 13.91
C TYR A 6 -8.90 9.39 14.03
N ASP A 7 -7.98 9.94 14.80
CA ASP A 7 -7.75 11.38 14.83
C ASP A 7 -7.16 11.83 13.48
N LYS A 8 -7.93 12.60 12.70
CA LYS A 8 -7.59 13.03 11.34
C LYS A 8 -6.37 13.94 11.28
N GLU A 9 -6.08 14.65 12.36
CA GLU A 9 -4.93 15.57 12.41
C GLU A 9 -3.60 14.83 12.40
N ILE A 10 -3.57 13.60 12.92
CA ILE A 10 -2.36 12.79 13.07
C ILE A 10 -2.41 11.46 12.32
N THR A 11 -3.53 11.15 11.67
CA THR A 11 -3.73 9.88 10.92
C THR A 11 -3.74 10.13 9.42
N ALA A 12 -3.15 9.21 8.65
CA ALA A 12 -3.24 9.20 7.19
C ALA A 12 -3.52 7.79 6.65
N LEU A 13 -4.20 7.73 5.49
CA LEU A 13 -4.26 6.53 4.68
C LEU A 13 -3.00 6.46 3.81
N LEU A 14 -2.30 5.32 3.85
CA LEU A 14 -1.17 5.00 2.97
C LEU A 14 -1.58 3.94 1.97
N VAL A 15 -1.61 4.31 0.69
CA VAL A 15 -1.94 3.44 -0.45
C VAL A 15 -0.65 2.98 -1.10
N ILE A 16 -0.45 1.66 -1.20
CA ILE A 16 0.79 1.07 -1.71
C ILE A 16 0.52 0.41 -3.07
N ASP A 17 1.24 0.84 -4.09
CA ASP A 17 1.37 0.21 -5.42
C ASP A 17 0.06 -0.11 -6.16
N PRO A 18 -0.91 0.79 -6.31
CA PRO A 18 -2.18 0.51 -6.98
C PRO A 18 -2.05 0.56 -8.52
N TYR A 19 -1.01 -0.07 -9.08
CA TYR A 19 -0.72 -0.12 -10.50
C TYR A 19 -1.62 -1.07 -11.27
N ASN A 20 -1.91 -0.77 -12.54
CA ASN A 20 -2.66 -1.67 -13.42
C ASN A 20 -2.00 -3.05 -13.54
N ASP A 21 -0.66 -3.14 -13.54
CA ASP A 21 0.05 -4.41 -13.57
C ASP A 21 -0.31 -5.34 -12.39
N PHE A 22 -0.69 -4.76 -11.23
CA PHE A 22 -1.07 -5.54 -10.04
C PHE A 22 -2.57 -5.82 -9.95
N ILE A 23 -3.43 -4.84 -10.26
CA ILE A 23 -4.84 -4.87 -9.85
C ILE A 23 -5.84 -4.76 -11.00
N SER A 24 -5.38 -4.89 -12.24
CA SER A 24 -6.25 -4.81 -13.42
C SER A 24 -6.10 -6.02 -14.31
N GLU A 25 -7.22 -6.49 -14.90
CA GLU A 25 -7.21 -7.55 -15.90
C GLU A 25 -6.27 -7.18 -17.05
N GLY A 26 -5.38 -8.10 -17.43
CA GLY A 26 -4.34 -7.87 -18.43
C GLY A 26 -3.05 -7.24 -17.90
N GLY A 27 -2.96 -6.92 -16.62
CA GLY A 27 -1.72 -6.51 -15.96
C GLY A 27 -0.70 -7.65 -15.91
N LYS A 28 0.59 -7.33 -16.04
CA LYS A 28 1.68 -8.33 -16.13
C LYS A 28 1.77 -9.26 -14.92
N ILE A 29 1.28 -8.83 -13.77
CA ILE A 29 1.38 -9.56 -12.49
C ILE A 29 -0.01 -10.02 -12.02
N TRP A 30 -1.08 -9.48 -12.58
CA TRP A 30 -2.46 -9.75 -12.16
C TRP A 30 -2.80 -11.24 -12.09
N ASP A 31 -2.45 -12.02 -13.10
CA ASP A 31 -2.77 -13.45 -13.14
C ASP A 31 -2.20 -14.25 -11.96
N ARG A 32 -1.09 -13.77 -11.37
CA ARG A 32 -0.50 -14.36 -10.16
C ARG A 32 -1.22 -13.97 -8.88
N LEU A 33 -1.86 -12.79 -8.88
CA LEU A 33 -2.56 -12.22 -7.72
C LEU A 33 -4.05 -12.54 -7.72
N LYS A 34 -4.64 -12.70 -8.92
CA LYS A 34 -6.06 -12.75 -9.17
C LYS A 34 -6.80 -13.68 -8.21
N GLY A 35 -6.35 -14.93 -8.04
CA GLY A 35 -7.02 -15.90 -7.20
C GLY A 35 -7.21 -15.43 -5.75
N VAL A 36 -6.16 -14.90 -5.13
CA VAL A 36 -6.21 -14.40 -3.76
C VAL A 36 -6.92 -13.04 -3.69
N ALA A 37 -6.67 -12.18 -4.67
CA ALA A 37 -7.26 -10.85 -4.72
C ALA A 37 -8.79 -10.89 -4.86
N GLU A 38 -9.31 -11.76 -5.73
CA GLU A 38 -10.75 -11.96 -5.92
C GLU A 38 -11.40 -12.64 -4.72
N ALA A 39 -10.79 -13.71 -4.18
CA ALA A 39 -11.28 -14.40 -2.99
C ALA A 39 -11.38 -13.47 -1.76
N ASN A 40 -10.50 -12.50 -1.66
CA ASN A 40 -10.46 -11.51 -0.58
C ASN A 40 -11.21 -10.21 -0.91
N ASN A 41 -11.79 -10.10 -2.10
CA ASN A 41 -12.42 -8.85 -2.58
C ASN A 41 -11.49 -7.62 -2.49
N CYS A 42 -10.19 -7.84 -2.71
CA CYS A 42 -9.11 -6.90 -2.41
C CYS A 42 -9.31 -5.52 -3.07
N VAL A 43 -9.49 -5.48 -4.39
CA VAL A 43 -9.57 -4.22 -5.15
C VAL A 43 -10.81 -3.40 -4.80
N PRO A 44 -12.03 -3.98 -4.73
CA PRO A 44 -13.20 -3.27 -4.21
C PRO A 44 -13.01 -2.76 -2.78
N ASN A 45 -12.41 -3.54 -1.90
CA ASN A 45 -12.13 -3.16 -0.52
C ASN A 45 -11.14 -1.97 -0.46
N MET A 46 -10.06 -2.01 -1.22
CA MET A 46 -9.14 -0.88 -1.35
C MET A 46 -9.87 0.40 -1.79
N LEU A 47 -10.74 0.28 -2.79
CA LEU A 47 -11.50 1.42 -3.30
C LEU A 47 -12.47 1.96 -2.25
N GLN A 48 -13.13 1.08 -1.49
CA GLN A 48 -14.03 1.46 -0.42
C GLN A 48 -13.31 2.25 0.70
N VAL A 49 -12.13 1.78 1.13
CA VAL A 49 -11.30 2.49 2.12
C VAL A 49 -10.84 3.85 1.58
N LEU A 50 -10.37 3.92 0.33
CA LEU A 50 -9.92 5.16 -0.29
C LEU A 50 -11.06 6.19 -0.38
N ASN A 51 -12.25 5.76 -0.80
CA ASN A 51 -13.41 6.65 -0.89
C ASN A 51 -13.84 7.15 0.51
N ALA A 52 -13.88 6.29 1.51
CA ALA A 52 -14.18 6.70 2.88
C ALA A 52 -13.17 7.72 3.42
N ALA A 53 -11.88 7.51 3.16
CA ALA A 53 -10.85 8.48 3.53
C ALA A 53 -11.06 9.84 2.85
N ARG A 54 -11.39 9.84 1.55
CA ARG A 54 -11.67 11.05 0.77
C ARG A 54 -12.94 11.78 1.23
N GLU A 55 -14.01 11.04 1.52
CA GLU A 55 -15.29 11.57 2.00
C GLU A 55 -15.18 12.21 3.39
N THR A 56 -14.30 11.69 4.21
CA THR A 56 -14.04 12.19 5.57
C THR A 56 -12.85 13.15 5.65
N GLU A 57 -12.26 13.53 4.50
CA GLU A 57 -11.10 14.44 4.42
C GLU A 57 -9.85 13.93 5.16
N LEU A 58 -9.74 12.61 5.36
CA LEU A 58 -8.52 12.00 5.86
C LEU A 58 -7.41 12.18 4.83
N ARG A 59 -6.20 12.56 5.27
CA ARG A 59 -5.05 12.71 4.37
C ARG A 59 -4.68 11.38 3.71
N VAL A 60 -4.44 11.43 2.40
CA VAL A 60 -4.04 10.25 1.61
C VAL A 60 -2.62 10.43 1.10
N PHE A 61 -1.80 9.42 1.33
CA PHE A 61 -0.43 9.30 0.84
C PHE A 61 -0.30 8.07 -0.05
N TYR A 62 0.58 8.16 -1.03
CA TYR A 62 0.93 7.06 -1.92
C TYR A 62 2.41 6.71 -1.78
N ALA A 63 2.68 5.43 -1.60
CA ALA A 63 4.00 4.85 -1.74
C ALA A 63 4.00 3.95 -2.98
N LEU A 64 4.73 4.38 -4.00
CA LEU A 64 4.71 3.76 -5.33
C LEU A 64 6.06 3.10 -5.63
N HIS A 65 6.04 1.89 -6.15
CA HIS A 65 7.23 1.23 -6.67
C HIS A 65 7.78 1.98 -7.88
N ARG A 66 9.11 1.97 -8.02
CA ARG A 66 9.80 2.51 -9.19
C ARG A 66 9.19 1.95 -10.47
N GLN A 67 8.70 2.83 -11.34
CA GLN A 67 8.35 2.45 -12.70
C GLN A 67 9.63 2.10 -13.45
N TYR A 68 9.69 0.87 -14.00
CA TYR A 68 10.85 0.43 -14.75
C TYR A 68 11.13 1.36 -15.96
N ARG A 69 12.37 1.75 -16.11
CA ARG A 69 12.91 2.45 -17.29
C ARG A 69 14.19 1.75 -17.75
N PRO A 70 14.44 1.67 -19.07
CA PRO A 70 15.73 1.18 -19.57
C PRO A 70 16.89 1.95 -18.91
N GLY A 71 17.88 1.24 -18.39
CA GLY A 71 19.00 1.82 -17.66
C GLY A 71 18.86 1.81 -16.13
N ASP A 72 17.69 1.53 -15.58
CA ASP A 72 17.46 1.57 -14.12
C ASP A 72 18.28 0.51 -13.35
N TYR A 73 18.42 -0.72 -13.91
CA TYR A 73 19.01 -1.86 -13.18
C TYR A 73 20.23 -2.49 -13.89
N GLU A 74 20.48 -2.17 -15.13
CA GLU A 74 21.47 -2.85 -15.98
C GLU A 74 22.91 -2.71 -15.46
N THR A 75 23.19 -1.66 -14.71
CA THR A 75 24.52 -1.40 -14.12
C THR A 75 24.61 -1.86 -12.66
N TRP A 76 23.53 -2.38 -12.08
CA TRP A 76 23.55 -2.79 -10.68
C TRP A 76 24.34 -4.07 -10.48
N LYS A 77 25.40 -3.96 -9.68
CA LYS A 77 26.28 -5.10 -9.37
C LYS A 77 25.62 -6.05 -8.36
N TYR A 78 24.81 -5.51 -7.46
CA TYR A 78 24.10 -6.27 -6.43
C TYR A 78 22.62 -5.91 -6.47
N ILE A 79 21.80 -6.82 -6.98
CA ILE A 79 20.36 -6.65 -7.10
C ILE A 79 19.64 -7.72 -6.27
N ALA A 80 18.66 -7.32 -5.48
CA ALA A 80 17.86 -8.28 -4.72
C ALA A 80 16.96 -9.13 -5.64
N PRO A 81 16.66 -10.39 -5.28
CA PRO A 81 15.82 -11.27 -6.11
C PRO A 81 14.48 -10.66 -6.53
N THR A 82 13.81 -9.93 -5.62
CA THR A 82 12.52 -9.27 -5.92
C THR A 82 12.68 -8.15 -6.95
N GLN A 83 13.74 -7.33 -6.84
CA GLN A 83 14.04 -6.28 -7.82
C GLN A 83 14.44 -6.87 -9.18
N LYS A 84 15.24 -7.95 -9.17
CA LYS A 84 15.59 -8.68 -10.39
C LYS A 84 14.36 -9.24 -11.09
N SER A 85 13.41 -9.76 -10.33
CA SER A 85 12.13 -10.25 -10.88
C SER A 85 11.33 -9.10 -11.50
N ALA A 86 11.19 -7.97 -10.80
CA ALA A 86 10.49 -6.80 -11.32
C ALA A 86 11.13 -6.27 -12.61
N TRP A 87 12.47 -6.20 -12.66
CA TRP A 87 13.22 -5.82 -13.85
C TRP A 87 13.01 -6.77 -15.03
N LEU A 88 13.18 -8.09 -14.83
CA LEU A 88 13.04 -9.07 -15.89
C LEU A 88 11.63 -9.12 -16.52
N HIS A 89 10.61 -8.83 -15.73
CA HIS A 89 9.23 -8.75 -16.19
C HIS A 89 8.84 -7.35 -16.65
N LYS A 90 9.76 -6.36 -16.54
CA LYS A 90 9.47 -4.94 -16.78
C LYS A 90 8.18 -4.51 -16.07
N ALA A 91 8.08 -4.87 -14.79
CA ALA A 91 6.93 -4.54 -13.98
C ALA A 91 6.80 -3.02 -13.88
N PHE A 92 5.58 -2.51 -13.98
CA PHE A 92 5.27 -1.08 -13.91
C PHE A 92 6.07 -0.25 -14.92
N GLU A 93 6.23 -0.74 -16.15
CA GLU A 93 7.04 -0.07 -17.17
C GLU A 93 6.52 1.34 -17.46
N HIS A 94 7.40 2.33 -17.33
CA HIS A 94 7.06 3.73 -17.54
C HIS A 94 6.51 3.99 -18.95
N GLY A 95 5.42 4.74 -19.03
CA GLY A 95 4.78 5.06 -20.30
C GLY A 95 3.93 3.93 -20.89
N THR A 96 3.70 2.85 -20.11
CA THR A 96 2.74 1.79 -20.47
C THR A 96 1.54 1.81 -19.55
N TRP A 97 0.40 1.34 -20.02
CA TRP A 97 -0.81 1.20 -19.21
C TRP A 97 -0.59 0.40 -17.91
N GLY A 98 0.23 -0.65 -17.96
CA GLY A 98 0.55 -1.46 -16.78
C GLY A 98 1.29 -0.69 -15.69
N GLY A 99 2.12 0.26 -16.08
CA GLY A 99 2.86 1.16 -15.19
C GLY A 99 2.06 2.38 -14.73
N GLU A 100 0.84 2.58 -15.20
CA GLU A 100 -0.04 3.62 -14.71
C GLU A 100 -0.80 3.16 -13.46
N ILE A 101 -1.09 4.09 -12.56
CA ILE A 101 -2.02 3.85 -11.46
C ILE A 101 -3.39 3.57 -12.04
N ARG A 102 -4.08 2.55 -11.54
CA ARG A 102 -5.44 2.25 -11.95
C ARG A 102 -6.33 3.46 -11.70
N LYS A 103 -7.11 3.85 -12.71
CA LYS A 103 -7.85 5.11 -12.78
C LYS A 103 -8.62 5.48 -11.50
N GLU A 104 -9.28 4.52 -10.87
CA GLU A 104 -10.07 4.76 -9.65
C GLU A 104 -9.20 5.14 -8.44
N PHE A 105 -7.90 4.80 -8.48
CA PHE A 105 -6.91 5.08 -7.44
C PHE A 105 -5.99 6.27 -7.77
N GLU A 106 -6.16 6.95 -8.90
CA GLU A 106 -5.35 8.10 -9.23
C GLU A 106 -5.38 9.16 -8.12
N PRO A 107 -4.21 9.69 -7.73
CA PRO A 107 -4.11 10.74 -6.72
C PRO A 107 -4.92 11.98 -7.12
N ARG A 108 -5.69 12.51 -6.18
CA ARG A 108 -6.42 13.77 -6.35
C ARG A 108 -5.55 14.98 -5.94
N PRO A 109 -5.87 16.20 -6.39
CA PRO A 109 -5.22 17.40 -5.91
C PRO A 109 -5.23 17.49 -4.37
N GLY A 110 -4.05 17.66 -3.75
CA GLY A 110 -3.88 17.67 -2.30
C GLY A 110 -3.50 16.32 -1.68
N GLU A 111 -3.62 15.20 -2.40
CA GLU A 111 -3.06 13.92 -1.98
C GLU A 111 -1.55 13.88 -2.28
N ILE A 112 -0.78 13.20 -1.44
CA ILE A 112 0.69 13.25 -1.47
C ILE A 112 1.23 11.97 -2.07
N VAL A 113 2.05 12.09 -3.11
CA VAL A 113 2.79 10.97 -3.71
C VAL A 113 4.24 11.10 -3.29
N ALA A 114 4.74 10.13 -2.52
CA ALA A 114 6.15 10.06 -2.16
C ALA A 114 7.03 9.67 -3.35
N GLN A 115 8.34 9.90 -3.23
CA GLN A 115 9.29 9.37 -4.21
C GLN A 115 9.18 7.87 -4.33
N GLU A 116 9.30 7.35 -5.56
CA GLU A 116 9.20 5.92 -5.86
C GLU A 116 10.23 5.10 -5.07
N HIS A 117 9.80 4.00 -4.46
CA HIS A 117 10.68 3.06 -3.78
C HIS A 117 11.25 2.01 -4.74
N TRP A 118 12.50 1.64 -4.54
CA TRP A 118 13.25 0.77 -5.45
C TRP A 118 13.11 -0.72 -5.19
N CYS A 119 12.65 -1.11 -4.02
CA CYS A 119 12.50 -2.52 -3.63
C CYS A 119 11.12 -2.76 -3.01
N SER A 120 11.04 -2.92 -1.69
CA SER A 120 9.76 -3.25 -1.06
C SER A 120 9.25 -2.16 -0.15
N SER A 121 10.10 -1.56 0.69
CA SER A 121 9.62 -0.56 1.66
C SER A 121 9.32 0.77 1.01
N GLY A 122 8.12 1.29 1.22
CA GLY A 122 7.74 2.66 0.85
C GLY A 122 8.56 3.76 1.54
N PHE A 123 9.28 3.43 2.61
CA PHE A 123 10.14 4.36 3.35
C PHE A 123 11.60 4.32 2.90
N ALA A 124 12.12 3.14 2.54
CA ALA A 124 13.54 2.99 2.27
C ALA A 124 13.96 3.73 0.99
N ASN A 125 14.86 4.69 1.15
CA ASN A 125 15.38 5.54 0.07
C ASN A 125 14.30 6.39 -0.64
N THR A 126 13.29 6.82 0.11
CA THR A 126 12.22 7.72 -0.33
C THR A 126 12.10 8.92 0.59
N ASP A 127 11.23 9.84 0.25
CA ASP A 127 10.89 10.99 1.11
C ASP A 127 9.60 10.78 1.92
N LEU A 128 9.03 9.55 1.97
CA LEU A 128 7.75 9.30 2.63
C LEU A 128 7.74 9.74 4.10
N ASP A 129 8.78 9.39 4.88
CA ASP A 129 8.89 9.79 6.28
C ASP A 129 8.91 11.31 6.46
N LEU A 130 9.67 12.01 5.59
CA LEU A 130 9.71 13.46 5.59
C LEU A 130 8.33 14.07 5.30
N GLN A 131 7.63 13.55 4.30
CA GLN A 131 6.30 14.03 3.92
C GLN A 131 5.28 13.80 5.04
N LEU A 132 5.26 12.63 5.64
CA LEU A 132 4.38 12.31 6.78
C LEU A 132 4.65 13.26 7.97
N LYS A 133 5.91 13.45 8.36
CA LYS A 133 6.30 14.33 9.47
C LYS A 133 5.94 15.80 9.23
N LYS A 134 6.12 16.29 7.99
CA LYS A 134 5.70 17.65 7.62
C LYS A 134 4.20 17.89 7.78
N HIS A 135 3.41 16.86 7.67
CA HIS A 135 1.96 16.93 7.83
C HIS A 135 1.48 16.53 9.24
N GLY A 136 2.41 16.31 10.18
CA GLY A 136 2.08 15.95 11.57
C GLY A 136 1.52 14.53 11.73
N ILE A 137 1.76 13.64 10.76
CA ILE A 137 1.21 12.28 10.79
C ILE A 137 2.03 11.39 11.71
N HIS A 138 1.34 10.67 12.59
CA HIS A 138 1.89 9.69 13.53
C HIS A 138 1.22 8.32 13.43
N LYS A 139 0.03 8.25 12.80
CA LYS A 139 -0.75 7.02 12.63
C LYS A 139 -1.00 6.74 11.15
N LEU A 140 -0.84 5.49 10.76
CA LEU A 140 -1.03 5.06 9.38
C LEU A 140 -2.08 3.97 9.29
N ILE A 141 -3.05 4.16 8.39
CA ILE A 141 -3.92 3.09 7.90
C ILE A 141 -3.27 2.60 6.60
N VAL A 142 -2.83 1.35 6.55
CA VAL A 142 -2.05 0.81 5.44
C VAL A 142 -2.86 -0.18 4.63
N MET A 143 -2.90 0.00 3.31
CA MET A 143 -3.48 -0.93 2.33
C MET A 143 -2.66 -0.97 1.05
N GLY A 144 -2.88 -1.97 0.21
CA GLY A 144 -2.23 -2.07 -1.11
C GLY A 144 -1.55 -3.40 -1.36
N LEU A 145 -0.57 -3.42 -2.27
CA LEU A 145 0.04 -4.63 -2.81
C LEU A 145 1.56 -4.61 -2.63
N ILE A 146 2.14 -5.80 -2.52
CA ILE A 146 1.53 -7.08 -2.16
C ILE A 146 1.85 -7.37 -0.70
N ALA A 147 0.98 -8.11 -0.02
CA ALA A 147 0.99 -8.25 1.43
C ALA A 147 2.35 -8.67 2.02
N HIS A 148 3.01 -9.68 1.45
CA HIS A 148 4.26 -10.27 1.98
C HIS A 148 5.56 -9.59 1.52
N THR A 149 5.48 -8.51 0.74
CA THR A 149 6.64 -7.72 0.31
C THR A 149 6.45 -6.24 0.61
N CYS A 150 5.89 -5.45 -0.34
CA CYS A 150 5.81 -4.00 -0.19
C CYS A 150 5.00 -3.58 1.03
N VAL A 151 3.86 -4.21 1.29
CA VAL A 151 3.03 -3.89 2.44
C VAL A 151 3.74 -4.26 3.75
N GLU A 152 4.21 -5.51 3.87
CA GLU A 152 4.91 -5.97 5.09
C GLU A 152 6.17 -5.15 5.37
N ALA A 153 7.01 -4.90 4.36
CA ALA A 153 8.22 -4.11 4.53
C ALA A 153 7.92 -2.67 4.94
N THR A 154 6.87 -2.07 4.39
CA THR A 154 6.43 -0.72 4.75
C THR A 154 5.88 -0.66 6.17
N VAL A 155 5.07 -1.63 6.58
CA VAL A 155 4.55 -1.74 7.96
C VAL A 155 5.70 -1.89 8.97
N ARG A 156 6.67 -2.76 8.71
CA ARG A 156 7.85 -2.94 9.58
C ARG A 156 8.64 -1.63 9.71
N TYR A 157 8.92 -0.99 8.59
CA TYR A 157 9.71 0.25 8.58
C TYR A 157 8.97 1.40 9.27
N ALA A 158 7.65 1.49 9.08
CA ALA A 158 6.81 2.46 9.78
C ALA A 158 6.91 2.29 11.31
N ALA A 159 6.79 1.05 11.81
CA ALA A 159 6.92 0.75 13.24
C ALA A 159 8.31 1.13 13.79
N GLU A 160 9.39 0.82 13.05
CA GLU A 160 10.76 1.21 13.41
C GLU A 160 10.95 2.75 13.48
N LEU A 161 10.23 3.51 12.66
CA LEU A 161 10.23 4.97 12.66
C LEU A 161 9.29 5.59 13.71
N GLY A 162 8.53 4.77 14.45
CA GLY A 162 7.65 5.20 15.55
C GLY A 162 6.22 5.53 15.13
N TYR A 163 5.78 5.13 13.94
CA TYR A 163 4.37 5.24 13.54
C TYR A 163 3.51 4.17 14.19
N GLU A 164 2.31 4.53 14.62
CA GLU A 164 1.25 3.60 14.96
C GLU A 164 0.60 3.09 13.67
N VAL A 165 0.61 1.77 13.43
CA VAL A 165 0.15 1.20 12.16
C VAL A 165 -1.11 0.37 12.34
N THR A 166 -2.14 0.70 11.56
CA THR A 166 -3.33 -0.14 11.33
C THR A 166 -3.24 -0.78 9.95
N MET A 167 -3.22 -2.11 9.89
CA MET A 167 -3.23 -2.85 8.63
C MET A 167 -4.64 -3.26 8.23
N VAL A 168 -5.07 -2.93 7.01
CA VAL A 168 -6.38 -3.36 6.46
C VAL A 168 -6.21 -4.70 5.75
N LYS A 169 -6.55 -5.79 6.44
CA LYS A 169 -6.20 -7.17 6.04
C LYS A 169 -6.89 -7.69 4.78
N ASP A 170 -8.06 -7.15 4.44
CA ASP A 170 -8.85 -7.51 3.26
C ASP A 170 -8.74 -6.50 2.12
N ALA A 171 -7.91 -5.46 2.30
CA ALA A 171 -7.52 -4.50 1.28
C ALA A 171 -6.06 -4.71 0.82
N THR A 172 -5.63 -5.98 0.77
CA THR A 172 -4.32 -6.44 0.30
C THR A 172 -4.45 -7.85 -0.28
N ALA A 173 -3.46 -8.27 -1.07
CA ALA A 173 -3.37 -9.62 -1.64
C ALA A 173 -1.91 -10.07 -1.75
N SER A 174 -1.70 -11.37 -1.95
CA SER A 174 -0.43 -12.01 -2.24
C SER A 174 -0.59 -13.03 -3.37
N TYR A 175 0.49 -13.70 -3.75
CA TYR A 175 0.46 -14.72 -4.80
C TYR A 175 -0.18 -16.05 -4.36
N SER A 176 -0.32 -16.27 -3.06
CA SER A 176 -0.92 -17.47 -2.49
C SER A 176 -1.47 -17.23 -1.07
N ASP A 177 -2.36 -18.11 -0.61
CA ASP A 177 -2.88 -18.10 0.76
C ASP A 177 -1.76 -18.32 1.79
N LYS A 178 -0.71 -19.07 1.44
CA LYS A 178 0.44 -19.29 2.30
C LYS A 178 1.20 -17.98 2.57
N GLU A 179 1.40 -17.16 1.55
CA GLU A 179 2.05 -15.86 1.66
C GLU A 179 1.17 -14.86 2.39
N MET A 180 -0.15 -14.86 2.13
CA MET A 180 -1.12 -14.08 2.90
C MET A 180 -1.08 -14.44 4.38
N HIS A 181 -1.07 -15.73 4.69
CA HIS A 181 -0.97 -16.22 6.06
C HIS A 181 0.35 -15.77 6.73
N ALA A 182 1.47 -15.92 6.03
CA ALA A 182 2.78 -15.51 6.56
C ALA A 182 2.81 -14.01 6.87
N ALA A 183 2.32 -13.17 5.96
CA ALA A 183 2.26 -11.72 6.17
C ALA A 183 1.29 -11.35 7.31
N LEU A 184 0.02 -11.71 7.19
CA LEU A 184 -1.05 -11.18 8.04
C LEU A 184 -1.22 -11.90 9.39
N LYS A 185 -0.73 -13.14 9.53
CA LYS A 185 -0.91 -13.95 10.74
C LYS A 185 0.38 -14.19 11.51
N VAL A 186 1.53 -14.07 10.84
CA VAL A 186 2.85 -14.37 11.46
C VAL A 186 3.68 -13.10 11.61
N ASN A 187 3.88 -12.34 10.52
CA ASN A 187 4.87 -11.27 10.49
C ASN A 187 4.30 -9.91 10.92
N ILE A 188 3.30 -9.40 10.21
CA ILE A 188 2.69 -8.07 10.45
C ILE A 188 2.18 -7.90 11.89
N PRO A 189 1.61 -8.93 12.59
CA PRO A 189 1.18 -8.79 13.98
C PRO A 189 2.27 -8.38 14.97
N ASN A 190 3.54 -8.51 14.61
CA ASN A 190 4.64 -8.05 15.45
C ASN A 190 4.88 -6.53 15.36
N TYR A 191 4.32 -5.86 14.37
CA TYR A 191 4.62 -4.46 14.04
C TYR A 191 3.38 -3.57 13.95
N ALA A 192 2.26 -4.11 13.47
CA ALA A 192 1.01 -3.37 13.39
C ALA A 192 0.30 -3.35 14.75
N SER A 193 -0.13 -2.16 15.18
CA SER A 193 -0.90 -1.96 16.41
C SER A 193 -2.31 -2.53 16.30
N ALA A 194 -2.86 -2.58 15.08
CA ALA A 194 -4.15 -3.20 14.77
C ALA A 194 -4.15 -3.83 13.38
N ILE A 195 -4.90 -4.93 13.24
CA ILE A 195 -5.19 -5.58 11.95
C ILE A 195 -6.71 -5.68 11.84
N VAL A 196 -7.28 -4.92 10.93
CA VAL A 196 -8.71 -4.68 10.81
C VAL A 196 -9.24 -5.04 9.42
N THR A 197 -10.55 -5.10 9.28
CA THR A 197 -11.24 -5.22 7.99
C THR A 197 -11.54 -3.84 7.40
N THR A 198 -11.82 -3.81 6.11
CA THR A 198 -12.35 -2.64 5.40
C THR A 198 -13.58 -2.05 6.10
N ASN A 199 -14.53 -2.90 6.49
CA ASN A 199 -15.75 -2.44 7.18
C ASN A 199 -15.44 -1.77 8.52
N GLU A 200 -14.48 -2.28 9.30
CA GLU A 200 -14.08 -1.68 10.57
C GLU A 200 -13.49 -0.29 10.36
N VAL A 201 -12.63 -0.11 9.33
CA VAL A 201 -12.06 1.20 9.00
C VAL A 201 -13.14 2.18 8.54
N VAL A 202 -13.97 1.77 7.58
CA VAL A 202 -15.03 2.64 7.02
C VAL A 202 -16.01 3.09 8.07
N ASN A 203 -16.45 2.18 8.95
CA ASN A 203 -17.35 2.51 10.04
C ASN A 203 -16.71 3.49 11.04
N SER A 204 -15.43 3.30 11.36
CA SER A 204 -14.71 4.20 12.27
C SER A 204 -14.55 5.60 11.69
N LEU A 205 -14.17 5.72 10.41
CA LEU A 205 -14.06 7.01 9.74
C LEU A 205 -15.39 7.74 9.65
N SER A 206 -16.48 7.03 9.37
CA SER A 206 -17.83 7.61 9.28
C SER A 206 -18.34 8.07 10.63
N TRP A 207 -18.00 7.37 11.72
CA TRP A 207 -18.39 7.75 13.09
C TRP A 207 -17.73 9.05 13.54
N ASP A 208 -16.44 9.22 13.25
CA ASP A 208 -15.67 10.42 13.60
C ASP A 208 -16.13 11.65 12.79
N ALA A 209 -16.73 11.47 11.62
CA ALA A 209 -17.29 12.55 10.82
C ALA A 209 -18.64 13.11 11.37
N LEU A 210 -19.28 12.41 12.31
CA LEU A 210 -20.56 12.80 12.92
C LEU A 210 -20.41 13.47 14.30
N GLN A 211 -19.18 13.61 14.80
CA GLN A 211 -18.84 14.31 16.03
C GLN A 211 -18.17 15.66 15.77
#